data_87d94ad377737982fa2c4d46625c794c
#
_entry.id   87d94ad377737982fa2c4d46625c794c
#
_cell.length_a   1.000
_cell.length_b   1.000
_cell.length_c   1.000
_cell.angle_alpha   90.00
_cell.angle_beta   90.00
_cell.angle_gamma   90.00
#
_symmetry.space_group_name_H-M   'P 1'
#
loop_
_entity.id
_entity.type
_entity.pdbx_description
1 polymer ?
#
loop_
_entity_poly.entity_id
_entity_poly.type
_entity_poly.pdbx_seq_one_letter_code
_entity_poly.pdbx_strand_id
1 'polypeptide(L)'
;MKRTGNQEMNMEKVLVTYASRFGYTTGVAEAIGKSLSEDGTHVDVLPMRDVKDLSAYSAVVAGSAINGGEWLPEAIAFVRDHQTELNRRPFAAFLVCMTLTMRNAERYRSHVAAWLEPLRALARPVSEGLFAGGLDISKIPSFGDRLKFRLSVLFGVWKEGDHRDWDAIRAWAVQVKPLLSS
;
A
#
# COMPACT_ATOMS: atom_id res chain seq x y z
N MET A 1 -15.13 41.76 26.86
CA MET A 1 -15.77 40.71 26.07
C MET A 1 -14.67 40.00 25.29
N LYS A 2 -14.08 38.93 25.87
CA LYS A 2 -13.01 38.18 25.24
C LYS A 2 -13.61 37.11 24.35
N ARG A 3 -13.47 37.24 23.03
CA ARG A 3 -13.69 36.11 22.12
C ARG A 3 -12.47 35.26 22.12
N THR A 4 -12.50 34.19 22.91
CA THR A 4 -11.56 33.09 22.79
C THR A 4 -11.92 32.34 21.53
N GLY A 5 -11.24 32.65 20.44
CA GLY A 5 -11.30 31.82 19.25
C GLY A 5 -10.58 30.51 19.55
N ASN A 6 -11.36 29.47 19.73
CA ASN A 6 -10.87 28.10 19.71
C ASN A 6 -10.49 27.81 18.26
N GLN A 7 -9.27 28.12 17.85
CA GLN A 7 -8.66 27.49 16.70
C GLN A 7 -8.33 26.07 17.13
N GLU A 8 -9.31 25.16 16.97
CA GLU A 8 -8.96 23.74 16.81
C GLU A 8 -8.01 23.71 15.63
N MET A 9 -6.73 23.54 15.92
CA MET A 9 -5.73 23.17 14.92
C MET A 9 -6.27 21.88 14.33
N ASN A 10 -6.77 21.98 13.09
CA ASN A 10 -7.19 20.83 12.32
C ASN A 10 -5.90 20.01 12.10
N MET A 11 -5.64 19.08 13.03
CA MET A 11 -4.46 18.23 12.94
C MET A 11 -4.65 17.37 11.71
N GLU A 12 -3.79 17.61 10.73
CA GLU A 12 -3.80 16.84 9.50
C GLU A 12 -3.65 15.35 9.83
N LYS A 13 -4.71 14.60 9.59
CA LYS A 13 -4.74 13.16 9.85
C LYS A 13 -4.59 12.42 8.53
N VAL A 14 -3.61 11.54 8.46
CA VAL A 14 -3.34 10.71 7.28
C VAL A 14 -3.88 9.31 7.49
N LEU A 15 -4.55 8.77 6.49
CA LEU A 15 -4.93 7.37 6.45
C LEU A 15 -3.90 6.58 5.63
N VAL A 16 -3.34 5.52 6.20
CA VAL A 16 -2.68 4.45 5.47
C VAL A 16 -3.61 3.25 5.47
N THR A 17 -4.11 2.86 4.30
CA THR A 17 -5.05 1.75 4.18
C THR A 17 -4.55 0.69 3.22
N TYR A 18 -4.96 -0.55 3.42
CA TYR A 18 -4.40 -1.66 2.67
C TYR A 18 -5.35 -2.84 2.50
N ALA A 19 -5.13 -3.60 1.42
CA ALA A 19 -5.67 -4.92 1.19
C ALA A 19 -4.53 -5.96 1.16
N SER A 20 -4.65 -7.02 1.97
CA SER A 20 -3.59 -8.01 2.15
C SER A 20 -4.15 -9.42 2.31
N ARG A 21 -3.52 -10.43 1.68
CA ARG A 21 -3.90 -11.84 1.84
C ARG A 21 -3.10 -12.58 2.91
N PHE A 22 -1.79 -12.34 2.95
CA PHE A 22 -0.86 -13.13 3.79
C PHE A 22 -0.10 -12.27 4.79
N GLY A 23 -0.50 -10.99 4.98
CA GLY A 23 0.07 -10.09 5.97
C GLY A 23 1.31 -9.32 5.49
N TYR A 24 1.88 -9.59 4.32
CA TYR A 24 3.07 -8.85 3.85
C TYR A 24 2.75 -7.40 3.55
N THR A 25 1.63 -7.12 2.88
CA THR A 25 1.16 -5.74 2.63
C THR A 25 0.79 -5.00 3.91
N THR A 26 0.24 -5.71 4.90
CA THR A 26 -0.03 -5.17 6.25
C THR A 26 1.24 -4.58 6.85
N GLY A 27 2.32 -5.36 6.93
CA GLY A 27 3.58 -4.88 7.50
C GLY A 27 4.21 -3.73 6.70
N VAL A 28 4.02 -3.68 5.36
CA VAL A 28 4.44 -2.52 4.56
C VAL A 28 3.63 -1.28 4.94
N ALA A 29 2.31 -1.40 5.07
CA ALA A 29 1.44 -0.30 5.50
C ALA A 29 1.79 0.22 6.90
N GLU A 30 2.07 -0.69 7.84
CA GLU A 30 2.50 -0.34 9.20
C GLU A 30 3.84 0.41 9.19
N ALA A 31 4.81 -0.04 8.39
CA ALA A 31 6.11 0.64 8.25
C ALA A 31 5.95 2.04 7.66
N ILE A 32 5.11 2.19 6.62
CA ILE A 32 4.79 3.50 6.03
C ILE A 32 4.14 4.40 7.07
N GLY A 33 3.10 3.90 7.77
CA GLY A 33 2.40 4.66 8.80
C GLY A 33 3.32 5.13 9.92
N LYS A 34 4.22 4.25 10.38
CA LYS A 34 5.24 4.59 11.37
C LYS A 34 6.15 5.72 10.89
N SER A 35 6.69 5.62 9.67
CA SER A 35 7.58 6.65 9.12
C SER A 35 6.86 8.00 8.90
N LEU A 36 5.59 7.98 8.49
CA LEU A 36 4.79 9.19 8.35
C LEU A 36 4.51 9.87 9.71
N SER A 37 4.45 9.11 10.81
CA SER A 37 4.14 9.64 12.14
C SER A 37 5.35 10.13 12.95
N GLU A 38 6.59 9.96 12.46
CA GLU A 38 7.83 10.28 13.20
C GLU A 38 7.95 11.75 13.64
N ASP A 39 7.31 12.68 12.94
CA ASP A 39 7.31 14.12 13.29
C ASP A 39 6.06 14.57 14.07
N GLY A 40 5.23 13.62 14.55
CA GLY A 40 4.01 13.91 15.28
C GLY A 40 2.75 14.01 14.39
N THR A 41 2.84 13.72 13.10
CA THR A 41 1.66 13.59 12.22
C THR A 41 0.74 12.48 12.72
N HIS A 42 -0.56 12.75 12.83
CA HIS A 42 -1.53 11.71 13.18
C HIS A 42 -1.78 10.77 12.00
N VAL A 43 -1.49 9.49 12.18
CA VAL A 43 -1.63 8.47 11.13
C VAL A 43 -2.46 7.30 11.66
N ASP A 44 -3.55 6.98 10.97
CA ASP A 44 -4.25 5.71 11.15
C ASP A 44 -3.75 4.70 10.13
N VAL A 45 -3.56 3.46 10.56
CA VAL A 45 -3.23 2.33 9.67
C VAL A 45 -4.34 1.31 9.78
N LEU A 46 -5.19 1.20 8.75
CA LEU A 46 -6.40 0.38 8.77
C LEU A 46 -6.50 -0.49 7.52
N PRO A 47 -6.99 -1.74 7.63
CA PRO A 47 -7.39 -2.48 6.44
C PRO A 47 -8.58 -1.80 5.75
N MET A 48 -8.63 -1.85 4.42
CA MET A 48 -9.66 -1.14 3.62
C MET A 48 -11.09 -1.50 4.03
N ARG A 49 -11.32 -2.75 4.43
CA ARG A 49 -12.64 -3.21 4.90
C ARG A 49 -13.15 -2.52 6.17
N ASP A 50 -12.25 -1.92 6.96
CA ASP A 50 -12.58 -1.27 8.23
C ASP A 50 -12.72 0.26 8.07
N VAL A 51 -12.39 0.79 6.89
CA VAL A 51 -12.57 2.21 6.55
C VAL A 51 -14.00 2.45 6.08
N LYS A 52 -14.74 3.29 6.81
CA LYS A 52 -16.14 3.60 6.49
C LYS A 52 -16.30 4.86 5.66
N ASP A 53 -15.51 5.87 5.95
CA ASP A 53 -15.48 7.15 5.23
C ASP A 53 -14.09 7.79 5.34
N LEU A 54 -13.84 8.79 4.52
CA LEU A 54 -12.56 9.49 4.46
C LEU A 54 -12.62 10.91 5.05
N SER A 55 -13.75 11.32 5.60
CA SER A 55 -13.99 12.73 6.03
C SER A 55 -13.00 13.24 7.07
N ALA A 56 -12.49 12.33 7.93
CA ALA A 56 -11.54 12.65 8.99
C ALA A 56 -10.09 12.78 8.50
N TYR A 57 -9.81 12.46 7.23
CA TYR A 57 -8.44 12.38 6.72
C TYR A 57 -8.16 13.47 5.69
N SER A 58 -7.05 14.18 5.87
CA SER A 58 -6.56 15.18 4.92
C SER A 58 -5.85 14.54 3.72
N ALA A 59 -5.24 13.38 3.90
CA ALA A 59 -4.55 12.63 2.86
C ALA A 59 -4.73 11.13 3.04
N VAL A 60 -4.56 10.37 1.95
CA VAL A 60 -4.72 8.91 1.93
C VAL A 60 -3.55 8.24 1.22
N VAL A 61 -3.03 7.19 1.83
CA VAL A 61 -2.08 6.25 1.21
C VAL A 61 -2.77 4.88 1.13
N ALA A 62 -3.00 4.37 -0.08
CA ALA A 62 -3.67 3.10 -0.27
C ALA A 62 -2.76 2.04 -0.90
N GLY A 63 -2.74 0.85 -0.33
CA GLY A 63 -1.89 -0.24 -0.79
C GLY A 63 -2.63 -1.55 -1.03
N SER A 64 -2.16 -2.33 -2.01
CA SER A 64 -2.68 -3.65 -2.28
C SER A 64 -1.59 -4.69 -2.49
N ALA A 65 -1.85 -5.91 -2.04
CA ALA A 65 -1.16 -7.07 -2.59
C ALA A 65 -1.56 -7.26 -4.05
N ILE A 66 -0.64 -7.79 -4.84
CA ILE A 66 -0.91 -8.18 -6.22
C ILE A 66 -1.15 -9.69 -6.29
N ASN A 67 -2.20 -10.07 -6.99
CA ASN A 67 -2.53 -11.46 -7.28
C ASN A 67 -2.84 -11.62 -8.77
N GLY A 68 -2.06 -12.46 -9.46
CA GLY A 68 -2.24 -12.66 -10.90
C GLY A 68 -1.96 -11.43 -11.77
N GLY A 69 -1.20 -10.44 -11.29
CA GLY A 69 -0.94 -9.18 -12.00
C GLY A 69 -1.99 -8.11 -11.74
N GLU A 70 -2.91 -8.33 -10.82
CA GLU A 70 -4.01 -7.41 -10.51
C GLU A 70 -4.01 -7.03 -9.04
N TRP A 71 -4.52 -5.84 -8.75
CA TRP A 71 -4.86 -5.41 -7.40
C TRP A 71 -5.96 -6.31 -6.85
N LEU A 72 -5.98 -6.52 -5.54
CA LEU A 72 -7.06 -7.28 -4.91
C LEU A 72 -8.41 -6.58 -5.19
N PRO A 73 -9.49 -7.35 -5.45
CA PRO A 73 -10.80 -6.79 -5.78
C PRO A 73 -11.31 -5.79 -4.76
N GLU A 74 -11.09 -6.06 -3.46
CA GLU A 74 -11.47 -5.16 -2.38
C GLU A 74 -10.71 -3.82 -2.43
N ALA A 75 -9.48 -3.81 -2.94
CA ALA A 75 -8.71 -2.57 -3.07
C ALA A 75 -9.21 -1.72 -4.23
N ILE A 76 -9.54 -2.33 -5.37
CA ILE A 76 -10.16 -1.61 -6.49
C ILE A 76 -11.55 -1.11 -6.12
N ALA A 77 -12.34 -1.92 -5.39
CA ALA A 77 -13.65 -1.49 -4.91
C ALA A 77 -13.51 -0.26 -3.99
N PHE A 78 -12.60 -0.30 -3.02
CA PHE A 78 -12.33 0.83 -2.12
C PHE A 78 -12.00 2.11 -2.90
N VAL A 79 -11.09 2.07 -3.86
CA VAL A 79 -10.70 3.26 -4.66
C VAL A 79 -11.87 3.75 -5.51
N ARG A 80 -12.69 2.87 -6.05
CA ARG A 80 -13.89 3.22 -6.81
C ARG A 80 -14.95 3.89 -5.94
N ASP A 81 -15.23 3.29 -4.79
CA ASP A 81 -16.27 3.77 -3.88
C ASP A 81 -15.93 5.15 -3.29
N HIS A 82 -14.63 5.43 -3.09
CA HIS A 82 -14.11 6.70 -2.59
C HIS A 82 -13.49 7.59 -3.68
N GLN A 83 -13.74 7.34 -4.97
CA GLN A 83 -13.10 8.04 -6.08
C GLN A 83 -13.20 9.57 -5.96
N THR A 84 -14.37 10.08 -5.66
CA THR A 84 -14.63 11.54 -5.56
C THR A 84 -13.80 12.17 -4.45
N GLU A 85 -13.67 11.48 -3.32
CA GLU A 85 -12.95 11.97 -2.15
C GLU A 85 -11.44 11.88 -2.34
N LEU A 86 -10.95 10.81 -2.95
CA LEU A 86 -9.53 10.61 -3.28
C LEU A 86 -9.03 11.63 -4.32
N ASN A 87 -9.88 12.07 -5.26
CA ASN A 87 -9.51 13.09 -6.24
C ASN A 87 -9.57 14.54 -5.68
N ARG A 88 -10.04 14.72 -4.44
CA ARG A 88 -10.12 16.04 -3.78
C ARG A 88 -9.03 16.25 -2.73
N ARG A 89 -8.18 15.27 -2.50
CA ARG A 89 -7.12 15.31 -1.50
C ARG A 89 -5.86 14.62 -2.01
N PRO A 90 -4.69 14.89 -1.43
CA PRO A 90 -3.48 14.13 -1.74
C PRO A 90 -3.70 12.64 -1.53
N PHE A 91 -3.44 11.87 -2.58
CA PHE A 91 -3.61 10.42 -2.61
C PHE A 91 -2.33 9.78 -3.13
N ALA A 92 -1.75 8.86 -2.38
CA ALA A 92 -0.62 8.05 -2.82
C ALA A 92 -1.00 6.57 -2.85
N ALA A 93 -0.36 5.80 -3.72
CA ALA A 93 -0.63 4.38 -3.87
C ALA A 93 0.63 3.53 -3.74
N PHE A 94 0.52 2.32 -3.22
CA PHE A 94 1.61 1.35 -3.28
C PHE A 94 1.10 -0.06 -3.58
N LEU A 95 1.95 -0.86 -4.19
CA LEU A 95 1.68 -2.28 -4.38
C LEU A 95 2.79 -3.14 -3.80
N VAL A 96 2.42 -4.35 -3.40
CA VAL A 96 3.34 -5.36 -2.89
C VAL A 96 3.19 -6.63 -3.72
N CYS A 97 4.26 -7.07 -4.37
CA CYS A 97 4.21 -8.22 -5.25
C CYS A 97 5.45 -9.12 -5.14
N MET A 98 5.28 -10.37 -5.56
CA MET A 98 6.38 -11.35 -5.63
C MET A 98 7.29 -11.13 -6.85
N THR A 99 6.81 -10.51 -7.92
CA THR A 99 7.59 -10.29 -9.14
C THR A 99 8.88 -9.50 -8.89
N LEU A 100 8.83 -8.57 -7.92
CA LEU A 100 9.99 -7.78 -7.52
C LEU A 100 10.99 -8.56 -6.62
N THR A 101 10.73 -9.82 -6.30
CA THR A 101 11.69 -10.71 -5.63
C THR A 101 12.52 -11.55 -6.62
N MET A 102 12.17 -11.50 -7.91
CA MET A 102 12.83 -12.28 -8.96
C MET A 102 14.24 -11.75 -9.25
N ARG A 103 15.10 -12.61 -9.82
CA ARG A 103 16.38 -12.18 -10.36
C ARG A 103 16.14 -11.07 -11.40
N ASN A 104 16.91 -9.99 -11.35
CA ASN A 104 16.79 -8.83 -12.22
C ASN A 104 15.41 -8.12 -12.10
N ALA A 105 14.91 -7.95 -10.87
CA ALA A 105 13.65 -7.27 -10.55
C ALA A 105 13.45 -5.95 -11.31
N GLU A 106 14.54 -5.19 -11.53
CA GLU A 106 14.53 -3.91 -12.28
C GLU A 106 13.93 -4.06 -13.69
N ARG A 107 14.14 -5.19 -14.36
CA ARG A 107 13.57 -5.45 -15.70
C ARG A 107 12.04 -5.55 -15.68
N TYR A 108 11.47 -5.86 -14.52
CA TYR A 108 10.03 -6.03 -14.34
C TYR A 108 9.36 -4.78 -13.77
N ARG A 109 10.10 -3.76 -13.33
CA ARG A 109 9.51 -2.59 -12.67
C ARG A 109 8.48 -1.87 -13.55
N SER A 110 8.78 -1.66 -14.84
CA SER A 110 7.81 -1.03 -15.76
C SER A 110 6.55 -1.87 -15.93
N HIS A 111 6.70 -3.21 -16.02
CA HIS A 111 5.56 -4.12 -16.09
C HIS A 111 4.74 -4.13 -14.80
N VAL A 112 5.41 -4.12 -13.65
CA VAL A 112 4.76 -4.03 -12.33
C VAL A 112 4.06 -2.68 -12.16
N ALA A 113 4.66 -1.59 -12.62
CA ALA A 113 4.04 -0.27 -12.59
C ALA A 113 2.76 -0.18 -13.44
N ALA A 114 2.67 -0.97 -14.52
CA ALA A 114 1.47 -1.03 -15.35
C ALA A 114 0.25 -1.63 -14.60
N TRP A 115 0.47 -2.40 -13.54
CA TRP A 115 -0.62 -2.92 -12.69
C TRP A 115 -1.34 -1.84 -11.89
N LEU A 116 -0.80 -0.61 -11.84
CA LEU A 116 -1.47 0.57 -11.28
C LEU A 116 -2.43 1.26 -12.25
N GLU A 117 -2.44 0.89 -13.55
CA GLU A 117 -3.31 1.55 -14.55
C GLU A 117 -4.80 1.54 -14.18
N PRO A 118 -5.40 0.42 -13.70
CA PRO A 118 -6.79 0.43 -13.29
C PRO A 118 -7.08 1.41 -12.15
N LEU A 119 -6.11 1.59 -11.24
CA LEU A 119 -6.20 2.55 -10.14
C LEU A 119 -6.06 3.98 -10.66
N ARG A 120 -5.09 4.25 -11.54
CA ARG A 120 -4.86 5.58 -12.14
C ARG A 120 -6.07 6.07 -12.93
N ALA A 121 -6.85 5.17 -13.51
CA ALA A 121 -8.09 5.49 -14.20
C ALA A 121 -9.21 5.97 -13.25
N LEU A 122 -9.15 5.58 -11.98
CA LEU A 122 -10.12 5.97 -10.95
C LEU A 122 -9.65 7.20 -10.17
N ALA A 123 -8.42 7.19 -9.69
CA ALA A 123 -7.84 8.27 -8.90
C ALA A 123 -6.36 8.43 -9.25
N ARG A 124 -5.89 9.68 -9.33
CA ARG A 124 -4.50 9.98 -9.72
C ARG A 124 -3.61 10.08 -8.48
N PRO A 125 -2.73 9.11 -8.22
CA PRO A 125 -1.82 9.19 -7.08
C PRO A 125 -0.73 10.25 -7.33
N VAL A 126 -0.39 11.00 -6.29
CA VAL A 126 0.74 11.95 -6.29
C VAL A 126 2.08 11.21 -6.21
N SER A 127 2.09 9.97 -5.75
CA SER A 127 3.26 9.10 -5.68
C SER A 127 2.87 7.63 -5.70
N GLU A 128 3.78 6.78 -6.20
CA GLU A 128 3.56 5.35 -6.32
C GLU A 128 4.73 4.56 -5.75
N GLY A 129 4.44 3.63 -4.82
CA GLY A 129 5.41 2.70 -4.24
C GLY A 129 5.29 1.31 -4.84
N LEU A 130 6.41 0.74 -5.28
CA LEU A 130 6.47 -0.62 -5.82
C LEU A 130 7.41 -1.45 -4.93
N PHE A 131 6.84 -2.38 -4.15
CA PHE A 131 7.59 -3.12 -3.15
C PHE A 131 7.58 -4.63 -3.39
N ALA A 132 8.71 -5.26 -3.10
CA ALA A 132 8.78 -6.70 -2.99
C ALA A 132 7.95 -7.18 -1.78
N GLY A 133 7.35 -8.34 -1.91
CA GLY A 133 6.62 -9.00 -0.83
C GLY A 133 7.40 -10.14 -0.18
N GLY A 134 6.70 -11.19 0.18
CA GLY A 134 7.26 -12.42 0.71
C GLY A 134 6.41 -13.62 0.33
N LEU A 135 7.00 -14.80 0.46
CA LEU A 135 6.35 -16.07 0.22
C LEU A 135 6.53 -16.97 1.45
N ASP A 136 5.41 -17.33 2.05
CA ASP A 136 5.33 -18.36 3.08
C ASP A 136 4.34 -19.42 2.59
N ILE A 137 4.87 -20.53 2.11
CA ILE A 137 4.07 -21.63 1.53
C ILE A 137 3.11 -22.21 2.58
N SER A 138 3.46 -22.14 3.86
CA SER A 138 2.61 -22.66 4.95
C SER A 138 1.29 -21.88 5.08
N LYS A 139 1.27 -20.62 4.71
CA LYS A 139 0.09 -19.73 4.75
C LYS A 139 -0.84 -19.89 3.57
N ILE A 140 -0.47 -20.65 2.54
CA ILE A 140 -1.31 -20.88 1.38
C ILE A 140 -2.40 -21.91 1.73
N PRO A 141 -3.69 -21.57 1.66
CA PRO A 141 -4.76 -22.49 2.10
C PRO A 141 -4.89 -23.73 1.22
N SER A 142 -4.75 -23.56 -0.11
CA SER A 142 -4.95 -24.62 -1.10
C SER A 142 -3.77 -25.55 -1.16
N PHE A 143 -3.99 -26.87 -1.00
CA PHE A 143 -2.95 -27.89 -1.15
C PHE A 143 -2.35 -27.90 -2.56
N GLY A 144 -3.18 -27.75 -3.61
CA GLY A 144 -2.71 -27.69 -4.99
C GLY A 144 -1.79 -26.50 -5.27
N ASP A 145 -2.13 -25.34 -4.69
CA ASP A 145 -1.30 -24.15 -4.83
C ASP A 145 0.00 -24.27 -4.01
N ARG A 146 -0.04 -24.86 -2.81
CA ARG A 146 1.18 -25.18 -2.06
C ARG A 146 2.14 -26.05 -2.87
N LEU A 147 1.61 -27.06 -3.56
CA LEU A 147 2.44 -27.95 -4.40
C LEU A 147 3.04 -27.17 -5.57
N LYS A 148 2.25 -26.33 -6.26
CA LYS A 148 2.74 -25.47 -7.34
C LYS A 148 3.86 -24.54 -6.86
N PHE A 149 3.66 -23.87 -5.72
CA PHE A 149 4.67 -22.97 -5.16
C PHE A 149 5.93 -23.72 -4.70
N ARG A 150 5.79 -24.90 -4.09
CA ARG A 150 6.95 -25.75 -3.76
C ARG A 150 7.77 -26.14 -5.00
N LEU A 151 7.10 -26.54 -6.08
CA LEU A 151 7.77 -26.83 -7.35
C LEU A 151 8.45 -25.58 -7.91
N SER A 152 7.78 -24.44 -7.88
CA SER A 152 8.34 -23.16 -8.35
C SER A 152 9.57 -22.74 -7.54
N VAL A 153 9.58 -22.98 -6.24
CA VAL A 153 10.76 -22.74 -5.38
C VAL A 153 11.88 -23.74 -5.70
N LEU A 154 11.54 -25.01 -5.90
CA LEU A 154 12.52 -26.06 -6.27
C LEU A 154 13.21 -25.74 -7.61
N PHE A 155 12.46 -25.22 -8.59
CA PHE A 155 13.00 -24.80 -9.88
C PHE A 155 13.62 -23.39 -9.86
N GLY A 156 13.71 -22.74 -8.70
CA GLY A 156 14.37 -21.44 -8.53
C GLY A 156 13.59 -20.25 -9.15
N VAL A 157 12.29 -20.42 -9.44
CA VAL A 157 11.43 -19.33 -9.95
C VAL A 157 11.12 -18.34 -8.83
N TRP A 158 10.77 -18.86 -7.65
CA TRP A 158 10.50 -18.07 -6.45
C TRP A 158 11.45 -18.47 -5.33
N LYS A 159 11.67 -17.54 -4.40
CA LYS A 159 12.33 -17.83 -3.13
C LYS A 159 11.33 -17.71 -2.01
N GLU A 160 11.29 -18.71 -1.12
CA GLU A 160 10.54 -18.63 0.12
C GLU A 160 11.24 -17.67 1.09
N GLY A 161 10.46 -16.90 1.84
CA GLY A 161 10.95 -15.95 2.82
C GLY A 161 10.34 -14.54 2.67
N ASP A 162 10.82 -13.66 3.51
CA ASP A 162 10.49 -12.23 3.48
C ASP A 162 11.54 -11.49 2.64
N HIS A 163 11.08 -10.82 1.59
CA HIS A 163 11.92 -10.11 0.63
C HIS A 163 11.63 -8.60 0.63
N ARG A 164 10.89 -8.10 1.63
CA ARG A 164 10.60 -6.67 1.76
C ARG A 164 11.87 -5.91 2.06
N ASP A 165 12.12 -4.87 1.26
CA ASP A 165 13.18 -3.90 1.50
C ASP A 165 12.65 -2.80 2.41
N TRP A 166 12.92 -2.94 3.70
CA TRP A 166 12.43 -2.02 4.72
C TRP A 166 13.03 -0.60 4.58
N ASP A 167 14.25 -0.49 4.07
CA ASP A 167 14.90 0.81 3.86
C ASP A 167 14.25 1.53 2.67
N ALA A 168 13.99 0.83 1.57
CA ALA A 168 13.28 1.38 0.43
C ALA A 168 11.84 1.79 0.79
N ILE A 169 11.13 1.00 1.62
CA ILE A 169 9.78 1.33 2.09
C ILE A 169 9.79 2.61 2.93
N ARG A 170 10.71 2.71 3.91
CA ARG A 170 10.86 3.91 4.74
C ARG A 170 11.27 5.13 3.91
N ALA A 171 12.23 4.98 3.01
CA ALA A 171 12.67 6.05 2.13
C ALA A 171 11.52 6.60 1.28
N TRP A 172 10.68 5.72 0.72
CA TRP A 172 9.50 6.14 -0.02
C TRP A 172 8.49 6.88 0.87
N ALA A 173 8.24 6.39 2.09
CA ALA A 173 7.34 7.06 3.03
C ALA A 173 7.81 8.49 3.36
N VAL A 174 9.11 8.69 3.54
CA VAL A 174 9.70 10.02 3.75
C VAL A 174 9.54 10.91 2.51
N GLN A 175 9.74 10.36 1.31
CA GLN A 175 9.59 11.10 0.05
C GLN A 175 8.13 11.50 -0.25
N VAL A 176 7.17 10.66 0.08
CA VAL A 176 5.75 10.94 -0.18
C VAL A 176 5.17 11.93 0.82
N LYS A 177 5.71 12.03 2.03
CA LYS A 177 5.18 12.85 3.11
C LYS A 177 4.91 14.31 2.71
N PRO A 178 5.86 15.07 2.13
CA PRO A 178 5.60 16.46 1.71
C PRO A 178 4.50 16.57 0.64
N LEU A 179 4.27 15.52 -0.15
CA LEU A 179 3.23 15.48 -1.17
C LEU A 179 1.83 15.23 -0.58
N LEU A 180 1.76 14.75 0.67
CA LEU A 180 0.50 14.50 1.39
C LEU A 180 0.01 15.75 2.17
N SER A 181 0.85 16.75 2.32
CA SER A 181 0.54 18.00 3.05
C SER A 181 0.27 19.18 2.10
N SER A 182 0.01 18.92 0.82
CA SER A 182 -0.13 19.93 -0.24
C SER A 182 -1.57 20.33 -0.47
#